data_1de5d3bcc0e33db6255574e488541c3d
#
_entry.id   1de5d3bcc0e33db6255574e488541c3d
#
_cell.length_a   1.000
_cell.length_b   1.000
_cell.length_c   1.000
_cell.angle_alpha   90.00
_cell.angle_beta   90.00
_cell.angle_gamma   90.00
#
_symmetry.space_group_name_H-M   'P 1'
#
loop_
_entity.id
_entity.type
_entity.pdbx_description
1 polymer ?
#
loop_
_entity_poly.entity_id
_entity_poly.type
_entity_poly.pdbx_seq_one_letter_code
_entity_poly.pdbx_strand_id
1 'polypeptide(L)'
;LERINKRSFEIGYAVMHTSGQGFMMAFQAGGPHAQDRGLEAVAYGYTAMMHTPQSAVWTKPQGKHDPLVLNKTFTTVGRGIGLVIGCSTFPTWNTYPGMFADLITGNPVIVKPHPAAILPAAISVKIAQEVLSENGLPAHIVSMVIDEDGSKPGTAELATREEIKLIDFTGNTPFGNWLEANCTQAQVYTEKAGVNTVIIDSTDDY
;
A
#
# COMPACT_ATOMS: atom_id res chain seq x y z
N LEU A 1 -12.07 5.31 1.63
CA LEU A 1 -11.46 6.65 1.74
C LEU A 1 -12.44 7.70 2.28
N GLU A 2 -13.66 7.81 1.77
CA GLU A 2 -14.65 8.80 2.25
C GLU A 2 -14.86 8.77 3.78
N ARG A 3 -14.96 7.58 4.38
CA ARG A 3 -15.11 7.45 5.83
C ARG A 3 -13.85 7.86 6.59
N ILE A 4 -12.67 7.58 6.03
CA ILE A 4 -11.39 8.06 6.55
C ILE A 4 -11.36 9.60 6.51
N ASN A 5 -11.84 10.21 5.42
CA ASN A 5 -11.88 11.66 5.27
C ASN A 5 -12.72 12.35 6.38
N LYS A 6 -13.85 11.76 6.75
CA LYS A 6 -14.69 12.27 7.87
C LYS A 6 -13.97 12.27 9.23
N ARG A 7 -12.86 11.53 9.36
CA ARG A 7 -12.03 11.43 10.58
C ARG A 7 -10.63 12.03 10.39
N SER A 8 -10.44 12.91 9.40
CA SER A 8 -9.13 13.50 9.08
C SER A 8 -8.49 14.25 10.26
N PHE A 9 -9.28 14.96 11.08
CA PHE A 9 -8.76 15.63 12.28
C PHE A 9 -8.26 14.63 13.33
N GLU A 10 -9.00 13.58 13.58
CA GLU A 10 -8.59 12.52 14.51
C GLU A 10 -7.29 11.84 14.05
N ILE A 11 -7.18 11.53 12.76
CA ILE A 11 -5.98 10.97 12.16
C ILE A 11 -4.82 11.97 12.26
N GLY A 12 -5.05 13.24 11.97
CA GLY A 12 -4.05 14.30 12.11
C GLY A 12 -3.51 14.41 13.54
N TYR A 13 -4.39 14.37 14.55
CA TYR A 13 -3.97 14.33 15.95
C TYR A 13 -3.22 13.05 16.31
N ALA A 14 -3.68 11.89 15.81
CA ALA A 14 -2.98 10.62 16.01
C ALA A 14 -1.56 10.65 15.42
N VAL A 15 -1.38 11.21 14.21
CA VAL A 15 -0.07 11.42 13.60
C VAL A 15 0.77 12.38 14.44
N MET A 16 0.22 13.52 14.83
CA MET A 16 0.93 14.50 15.67
C MET A 16 1.47 13.86 16.95
N HIS A 17 0.62 13.13 17.68
CA HIS A 17 0.99 12.54 18.96
C HIS A 17 1.97 11.37 18.86
N THR A 18 1.97 10.65 17.74
CA THR A 18 2.84 9.49 17.55
C THR A 18 4.15 9.83 16.84
N SER A 19 4.17 10.84 15.95
CA SER A 19 5.36 11.22 15.19
C SER A 19 6.09 12.44 15.74
N GLY A 20 5.47 13.20 16.65
CA GLY A 20 6.02 14.46 17.15
C GLY A 20 5.95 15.64 16.17
N GLN A 21 5.25 15.49 15.03
CA GLN A 21 5.09 16.57 14.06
C GLN A 21 4.20 17.69 14.58
N GLY A 22 4.44 18.92 14.14
CA GLY A 22 3.50 20.01 14.36
C GLY A 22 2.16 19.72 13.68
N PHE A 23 1.05 20.19 14.29
CA PHE A 23 -0.32 19.85 13.85
C PHE A 23 -0.57 20.08 12.36
N MET A 24 -0.14 21.21 11.81
CA MET A 24 -0.38 21.52 10.40
C MET A 24 0.23 20.47 9.46
N MET A 25 1.46 20.05 9.73
CA MET A 25 2.13 19.00 8.94
C MET A 25 1.44 17.66 9.16
N ALA A 26 1.19 17.28 10.40
CA ALA A 26 0.53 16.03 10.77
C ALA A 26 -0.87 15.92 10.15
N PHE A 27 -1.64 17.01 10.15
CA PHE A 27 -2.97 17.06 9.56
C PHE A 27 -2.90 16.99 8.03
N GLN A 28 -2.09 17.85 7.38
CA GLN A 28 -2.01 17.89 5.92
C GLN A 28 -1.47 16.58 5.35
N ALA A 29 -0.29 16.16 5.77
CA ALA A 29 0.35 14.95 5.26
C ALA A 29 -0.33 13.67 5.76
N GLY A 30 -0.77 13.63 7.03
CA GLY A 30 -1.40 12.46 7.62
C GLY A 30 -2.88 12.29 7.29
N GLY A 31 -3.58 13.37 6.97
CA GLY A 31 -5.00 13.40 6.64
C GLY A 31 -5.24 13.55 5.13
N PRO A 32 -5.57 14.78 4.63
CA PRO A 32 -6.01 14.98 3.25
C PRO A 32 -5.04 14.46 2.20
N HIS A 33 -3.75 14.81 2.28
CA HIS A 33 -2.78 14.38 1.26
C HIS A 33 -2.51 12.87 1.27
N ALA A 34 -2.52 12.23 2.44
CA ALA A 34 -2.45 10.77 2.49
C ALA A 34 -3.64 10.12 1.76
N GLN A 35 -4.83 10.70 1.90
CA GLN A 35 -6.03 10.23 1.22
C GLN A 35 -5.96 10.45 -0.29
N ASP A 36 -5.41 11.58 -0.75
CA ASP A 36 -5.14 11.82 -2.16
C ASP A 36 -4.22 10.75 -2.74
N ARG A 37 -3.15 10.37 -2.01
CA ARG A 37 -2.28 9.25 -2.41
C ARG A 37 -3.03 7.92 -2.51
N GLY A 38 -3.95 7.66 -1.59
CA GLY A 38 -4.84 6.49 -1.67
C GLY A 38 -5.78 6.54 -2.86
N LEU A 39 -6.35 7.71 -3.18
CA LEU A 39 -7.21 7.90 -4.36
C LEU A 39 -6.43 7.73 -5.66
N GLU A 40 -5.21 8.26 -5.74
CA GLU A 40 -4.31 8.04 -6.88
C GLU A 40 -4.05 6.55 -7.10
N ALA A 41 -3.74 5.81 -6.05
CA ALA A 41 -3.49 4.37 -6.14
C ALA A 41 -4.72 3.62 -6.68
N VAL A 42 -5.93 3.98 -6.22
CA VAL A 42 -7.19 3.41 -6.75
C VAL A 42 -7.37 3.77 -8.23
N ALA A 43 -7.15 5.03 -8.61
CA ALA A 43 -7.30 5.49 -9.99
C ALA A 43 -6.31 4.79 -10.94
N TYR A 44 -5.05 4.69 -10.55
CA TYR A 44 -4.03 4.01 -11.36
C TYR A 44 -4.28 2.52 -11.45
N GLY A 45 -4.64 1.85 -10.36
CA GLY A 45 -4.99 0.43 -10.36
C GLY A 45 -6.18 0.13 -11.26
N TYR A 46 -7.24 0.93 -11.17
CA TYR A 46 -8.39 0.83 -12.05
C TYR A 46 -8.01 1.01 -13.53
N THR A 47 -7.26 2.07 -13.84
CA THR A 47 -6.82 2.37 -15.20
C THR A 47 -5.97 1.22 -15.77
N ALA A 48 -5.04 0.69 -14.98
CA ALA A 48 -4.21 -0.45 -15.40
C ALA A 48 -5.04 -1.69 -15.72
N MET A 49 -6.04 -2.01 -14.90
CA MET A 49 -6.94 -3.14 -15.16
C MET A 49 -7.80 -2.93 -16.39
N MET A 50 -8.22 -1.69 -16.68
CA MET A 50 -9.04 -1.37 -17.87
C MET A 50 -8.29 -1.50 -19.20
N HIS A 51 -6.95 -1.55 -19.19
CA HIS A 51 -6.17 -1.83 -20.39
C HIS A 51 -6.32 -3.29 -20.89
N THR A 52 -6.78 -4.19 -20.02
CA THR A 52 -7.10 -5.57 -20.42
C THR A 52 -8.58 -5.64 -20.78
N PRO A 53 -8.95 -5.99 -22.03
CA PRO A 53 -10.36 -6.11 -22.41
C PRO A 53 -11.03 -7.23 -21.61
N GLN A 54 -12.30 -7.01 -21.24
CA GLN A 54 -13.06 -8.05 -20.51
C GLN A 54 -13.35 -9.26 -21.38
N SER A 55 -13.44 -9.09 -22.70
CA SER A 55 -13.66 -10.17 -23.66
C SER A 55 -12.95 -9.89 -24.98
N ALA A 56 -12.61 -10.95 -25.69
CA ALA A 56 -12.11 -10.90 -27.07
C ALA A 56 -12.58 -12.08 -27.86
N VAL A 57 -12.78 -11.88 -29.16
CA VAL A 57 -13.08 -12.93 -30.11
C VAL A 57 -11.89 -13.06 -31.05
N TRP A 58 -11.37 -14.28 -31.18
CA TRP A 58 -10.32 -14.58 -32.10
C TRP A 58 -10.83 -15.57 -33.15
N THR A 59 -10.65 -15.24 -34.45
CA THR A 59 -11.13 -16.05 -35.58
C THR A 59 -9.95 -16.44 -36.45
N LYS A 60 -9.81 -17.73 -36.71
CA LYS A 60 -8.80 -18.28 -37.60
C LYS A 60 -9.49 -18.88 -38.83
N PRO A 61 -9.26 -18.36 -40.03
CA PRO A 61 -9.73 -19.00 -41.26
C PRO A 61 -9.14 -20.40 -41.46
N GLN A 62 -9.96 -21.34 -41.92
CA GLN A 62 -9.54 -22.74 -42.13
C GLN A 62 -9.74 -23.18 -43.60
N GLY A 63 -9.39 -22.32 -44.55
CA GLY A 63 -9.49 -22.59 -45.95
C GLY A 63 -10.94 -22.80 -46.42
N LYS A 64 -11.33 -24.03 -46.82
CA LYS A 64 -12.69 -24.37 -47.27
C LYS A 64 -13.64 -24.76 -46.12
N HIS A 65 -13.14 -24.87 -44.88
CA HIS A 65 -13.93 -25.21 -43.72
C HIS A 65 -14.36 -23.95 -42.97
N ASP A 66 -15.34 -24.09 -42.08
CA ASP A 66 -15.77 -23.02 -41.21
C ASP A 66 -14.59 -22.51 -40.35
N PRO A 67 -14.51 -21.20 -40.12
CA PRO A 67 -13.44 -20.63 -39.32
C PRO A 67 -13.50 -21.14 -37.87
N LEU A 68 -12.34 -21.37 -37.28
CA LEU A 68 -12.24 -21.58 -35.85
C LEU A 68 -12.47 -20.26 -35.10
N VAL A 69 -13.48 -20.23 -34.25
CA VAL A 69 -13.81 -19.04 -33.44
C VAL A 69 -13.57 -19.36 -31.96
N LEU A 70 -12.74 -18.55 -31.32
CA LEU A 70 -12.46 -18.61 -29.87
C LEU A 70 -12.99 -17.36 -29.20
N ASN A 71 -13.95 -17.55 -28.29
CA ASN A 71 -14.40 -16.50 -27.38
C ASN A 71 -13.55 -16.56 -26.09
N LYS A 72 -12.97 -15.43 -25.71
CA LYS A 72 -12.10 -15.30 -24.53
C LYS A 72 -12.73 -14.32 -23.55
N THR A 73 -12.66 -14.66 -22.27
CA THR A 73 -13.00 -13.77 -21.17
C THR A 73 -11.76 -13.60 -20.29
N PHE A 74 -11.48 -12.38 -19.91
CA PHE A 74 -10.35 -12.02 -19.04
C PHE A 74 -10.88 -11.53 -17.70
N THR A 75 -10.40 -12.13 -16.63
CA THR A 75 -10.75 -11.74 -15.26
C THR A 75 -9.48 -11.37 -14.52
N THR A 76 -9.44 -10.16 -13.98
CA THR A 76 -8.35 -9.74 -13.08
C THR A 76 -8.50 -10.46 -11.75
N VAL A 77 -7.42 -11.07 -11.28
CA VAL A 77 -7.35 -11.76 -9.99
C VAL A 77 -6.16 -11.23 -9.18
N GLY A 78 -6.30 -11.16 -7.86
CA GLY A 78 -5.20 -10.81 -6.96
C GLY A 78 -4.06 -11.83 -7.02
N ARG A 79 -2.84 -11.40 -6.69
CA ARG A 79 -1.64 -12.24 -6.66
C ARG A 79 -1.51 -13.04 -5.36
N GLY A 80 -2.04 -12.51 -4.27
CA GLY A 80 -1.93 -13.02 -2.93
C GLY A 80 -1.95 -11.90 -1.91
N ILE A 81 -1.33 -12.07 -0.75
CA ILE A 81 -1.36 -11.08 0.32
C ILE A 81 -0.33 -9.99 0.04
N GLY A 82 -0.77 -8.73 0.15
CA GLY A 82 0.10 -7.56 0.22
C GLY A 82 0.53 -7.27 1.66
N LEU A 83 1.79 -6.98 1.87
CA LEU A 83 2.35 -6.54 3.14
C LEU A 83 2.84 -5.10 2.99
N VAL A 84 2.19 -4.17 3.69
CA VAL A 84 2.54 -2.76 3.69
C VAL A 84 3.25 -2.42 5.00
N ILE A 85 4.54 -2.10 4.91
CA ILE A 85 5.41 -1.78 6.05
C ILE A 85 5.62 -0.27 6.09
N GLY A 86 4.92 0.40 7.00
CA GLY A 86 4.94 1.85 7.15
C GLY A 86 6.10 2.38 7.98
N CYS A 87 6.42 3.65 7.78
CA CYS A 87 7.42 4.40 8.55
C CYS A 87 6.79 5.19 9.69
N SER A 88 7.63 5.77 10.57
CA SER A 88 7.19 6.62 11.69
C SER A 88 6.96 8.07 11.30
N THR A 89 7.67 8.56 10.29
CA THR A 89 7.65 9.99 9.92
C THR A 89 6.35 10.40 9.23
N PHE A 90 5.87 9.61 8.29
CA PHE A 90 4.62 9.84 7.55
C PHE A 90 3.76 8.57 7.52
N PRO A 91 3.19 8.16 8.66
CA PRO A 91 2.64 6.82 8.84
C PRO A 91 1.47 6.51 7.88
N THR A 92 0.56 7.44 7.63
CA THR A 92 -0.57 7.24 6.71
C THR A 92 -0.20 7.55 5.26
N TRP A 93 0.61 8.57 5.02
CA TRP A 93 1.10 8.93 3.70
C TRP A 93 1.79 7.76 2.98
N ASN A 94 2.65 7.03 3.71
CA ASN A 94 3.38 5.89 3.17
C ASN A 94 2.63 4.55 3.28
N THR A 95 1.51 4.49 4.00
CA THR A 95 0.70 3.27 4.11
C THR A 95 -0.42 3.24 3.07
N TYR A 96 -1.08 4.36 2.80
CA TYR A 96 -2.28 4.36 1.97
C TYR A 96 -2.03 3.97 0.50
N PRO A 97 -0.96 4.41 -0.18
CA PRO A 97 -0.72 4.00 -1.56
C PRO A 97 -0.69 2.47 -1.72
N GLY A 98 0.14 1.78 -0.95
CA GLY A 98 0.23 0.33 -0.98
C GLY A 98 -1.07 -0.37 -0.59
N MET A 99 -1.67 0.05 0.54
CA MET A 99 -2.92 -0.52 1.03
C MET A 99 -4.05 -0.42 -0.01
N PHE A 100 -4.24 0.72 -0.63
CA PHE A 100 -5.32 0.91 -1.60
C PHE A 100 -4.99 0.34 -2.98
N ALA A 101 -3.70 0.28 -3.38
CA ALA A 101 -3.28 -0.44 -4.57
C ALA A 101 -3.55 -1.94 -4.47
N ASP A 102 -3.24 -2.55 -3.32
CA ASP A 102 -3.53 -3.95 -3.07
C ASP A 102 -5.03 -4.22 -3.13
N LEU A 103 -5.84 -3.43 -2.42
CA LEU A 103 -7.28 -3.61 -2.38
C LEU A 103 -7.94 -3.46 -3.75
N ILE A 104 -7.63 -2.42 -4.52
CA ILE A 104 -8.24 -2.22 -5.84
C ILE A 104 -7.88 -3.31 -6.84
N THR A 105 -6.72 -3.94 -6.67
CA THR A 105 -6.25 -5.02 -7.54
C THR A 105 -6.61 -6.42 -7.02
N GLY A 106 -7.46 -6.50 -5.97
CA GLY A 106 -8.03 -7.75 -5.48
C GLY A 106 -7.14 -8.54 -4.53
N ASN A 107 -6.16 -7.89 -3.89
CA ASN A 107 -5.27 -8.50 -2.92
C ASN A 107 -5.72 -8.14 -1.50
N PRO A 108 -5.83 -9.09 -0.57
CA PRO A 108 -5.93 -8.76 0.86
C PRO A 108 -4.62 -8.16 1.34
N VAL A 109 -4.69 -7.29 2.35
CA VAL A 109 -3.53 -6.52 2.80
C VAL A 109 -3.31 -6.66 4.31
N ILE A 110 -2.05 -6.83 4.68
CA ILE A 110 -1.57 -6.73 6.07
C ILE A 110 -0.80 -5.43 6.20
N VAL A 111 -1.28 -4.54 7.06
CA VAL A 111 -0.59 -3.29 7.41
C VAL A 111 0.30 -3.56 8.62
N LYS A 112 1.59 -3.29 8.47
CA LYS A 112 2.56 -3.34 9.57
C LYS A 112 3.10 -1.93 9.82
N PRO A 113 2.51 -1.17 10.77
CA PRO A 113 2.99 0.16 11.10
C PRO A 113 4.34 0.14 11.80
N HIS A 114 5.03 1.26 11.81
CA HIS A 114 6.19 1.45 12.65
C HIS A 114 5.77 1.42 14.14
N PRO A 115 6.52 0.79 15.06
CA PRO A 115 6.16 0.69 16.47
C PRO A 115 5.86 2.05 17.15
N ALA A 116 6.54 3.12 16.75
CA ALA A 116 6.31 4.45 17.27
C ALA A 116 5.07 5.18 16.68
N ALA A 117 4.42 4.63 15.63
CA ALA A 117 3.33 5.31 14.92
C ALA A 117 2.18 4.35 14.57
N ILE A 118 1.74 3.57 15.55
CA ILE A 118 0.69 2.54 15.38
C ILE A 118 -0.70 3.17 15.23
N LEU A 119 -1.03 4.17 16.05
CA LEU A 119 -2.40 4.68 16.19
C LEU A 119 -3.04 5.16 14.87
N PRO A 120 -2.36 5.95 14.02
CA PRO A 120 -2.95 6.41 12.75
C PRO A 120 -3.34 5.26 11.81
N ALA A 121 -2.47 4.24 11.72
CA ALA A 121 -2.73 3.04 10.93
C ALA A 121 -3.88 2.21 11.53
N ALA A 122 -3.92 2.06 12.86
CA ALA A 122 -4.97 1.32 13.56
C ALA A 122 -6.37 1.93 13.32
N ILE A 123 -6.48 3.26 13.38
CA ILE A 123 -7.73 3.98 13.07
C ILE A 123 -8.16 3.66 11.63
N SER A 124 -7.24 3.73 10.68
CA SER A 124 -7.50 3.52 9.26
C SER A 124 -7.92 2.07 8.95
N VAL A 125 -7.21 1.11 9.52
CA VAL A 125 -7.54 -0.33 9.39
C VAL A 125 -8.90 -0.62 9.99
N LYS A 126 -9.19 -0.09 11.18
CA LYS A 126 -10.52 -0.26 11.81
C LYS A 126 -11.64 0.27 10.93
N ILE A 127 -11.48 1.47 10.36
CA ILE A 127 -12.46 2.05 9.43
C ILE A 127 -12.64 1.15 8.20
N ALA A 128 -11.55 0.64 7.64
CA ALA A 128 -11.62 -0.27 6.49
C ALA A 128 -12.38 -1.56 6.83
N GLN A 129 -12.11 -2.16 7.99
CA GLN A 129 -12.79 -3.36 8.47
C GLN A 129 -14.30 -3.13 8.70
N GLU A 130 -14.67 -1.98 9.27
CA GLU A 130 -16.07 -1.59 9.45
C GLU A 130 -16.78 -1.48 8.09
N VAL A 131 -16.18 -0.78 7.13
CA VAL A 131 -16.73 -0.62 5.77
C VAL A 131 -16.87 -1.97 5.06
N LEU A 132 -15.88 -2.84 5.15
CA LEU A 132 -15.93 -4.19 4.57
C LEU A 132 -17.11 -4.99 5.17
N SER A 133 -17.23 -5.01 6.49
CA SER A 133 -18.29 -5.72 7.20
C SER A 133 -19.69 -5.21 6.83
N GLU A 134 -19.87 -3.90 6.77
CA GLU A 134 -21.14 -3.25 6.38
C GLU A 134 -21.56 -3.60 4.94
N ASN A 135 -20.61 -3.94 4.08
CA ASN A 135 -20.87 -4.36 2.71
C ASN A 135 -20.86 -5.89 2.53
N GLY A 136 -20.92 -6.67 3.62
CA GLY A 136 -20.97 -8.12 3.59
C GLY A 136 -19.66 -8.79 3.16
N LEU A 137 -18.54 -8.06 3.23
CA LEU A 137 -17.20 -8.57 2.91
C LEU A 137 -16.48 -8.96 4.21
N PRO A 138 -15.55 -9.94 4.15
CA PRO A 138 -14.76 -10.31 5.32
C PRO A 138 -13.89 -9.16 5.81
N ALA A 139 -14.00 -8.78 7.09
CA ALA A 139 -13.21 -7.68 7.66
C ALA A 139 -11.70 -7.92 7.55
N HIS A 140 -11.25 -9.17 7.64
CA HIS A 140 -9.85 -9.57 7.59
C HIS A 140 -9.18 -9.43 6.20
N ILE A 141 -9.91 -8.98 5.17
CA ILE A 141 -9.30 -8.52 3.92
C ILE A 141 -8.28 -7.41 4.20
N VAL A 142 -8.51 -6.60 5.24
CA VAL A 142 -7.54 -5.65 5.78
C VAL A 142 -7.21 -6.06 7.21
N SER A 143 -5.96 -6.39 7.44
CA SER A 143 -5.46 -6.80 8.77
C SER A 143 -4.29 -5.94 9.19
N MET A 144 -3.95 -5.97 10.47
CA MET A 144 -2.79 -5.25 11.01
C MET A 144 -1.99 -6.17 11.91
N VAL A 145 -0.66 -6.08 11.78
CA VAL A 145 0.30 -6.77 12.66
C VAL A 145 1.17 -5.71 13.33
N ILE A 146 1.31 -5.83 14.64
CA ILE A 146 2.14 -4.96 15.47
C ILE A 146 3.36 -5.74 15.93
N ASP A 147 4.54 -5.15 15.76
CA ASP A 147 5.81 -5.64 16.29
C ASP A 147 6.21 -4.73 17.44
N GLU A 148 6.10 -5.21 18.68
CA GLU A 148 6.15 -4.38 19.87
C GLU A 148 7.55 -3.82 20.16
N ASP A 149 8.60 -4.59 19.89
CA ASP A 149 9.96 -4.21 20.26
C ASP A 149 10.79 -3.63 19.10
N GLY A 150 10.23 -3.60 17.90
CA GLY A 150 10.93 -3.09 16.71
C GLY A 150 12.18 -3.88 16.34
N SER A 151 12.41 -5.03 16.96
CA SER A 151 13.60 -5.88 16.77
C SER A 151 13.64 -6.58 15.41
N LYS A 152 12.58 -6.46 14.65
CA LYS A 152 12.42 -6.94 13.26
C LYS A 152 12.30 -8.45 13.01
N PRO A 153 12.56 -9.39 13.95
CA PRO A 153 12.46 -10.81 13.62
C PRO A 153 11.05 -11.17 13.14
N GLY A 154 10.00 -10.69 13.82
CA GLY A 154 8.61 -10.95 13.41
C GLY A 154 8.24 -10.35 12.06
N THR A 155 8.72 -9.13 11.75
CA THR A 155 8.50 -8.51 10.44
C THR A 155 9.23 -9.27 9.32
N ALA A 156 10.48 -9.70 9.57
CA ALA A 156 11.25 -10.47 8.60
C ALA A 156 10.64 -11.86 8.37
N GLU A 157 10.20 -12.54 9.42
CA GLU A 157 9.50 -13.81 9.31
C GLU A 157 8.21 -13.67 8.50
N LEU A 158 7.38 -12.66 8.79
CA LEU A 158 6.17 -12.39 8.03
C LEU A 158 6.46 -12.11 6.56
N ALA A 159 7.46 -11.26 6.28
CA ALA A 159 7.81 -10.85 4.92
C ALA A 159 8.27 -12.01 4.04
N THR A 160 8.85 -13.06 4.63
CA THR A 160 9.34 -14.24 3.89
C THR A 160 8.30 -15.35 3.71
N ARG A 161 7.08 -15.19 4.25
CA ARG A 161 6.00 -16.17 4.07
C ARG A 161 5.62 -16.30 2.59
N GLU A 162 5.34 -17.52 2.17
CA GLU A 162 4.98 -17.79 0.77
C GLU A 162 3.68 -17.11 0.33
N GLU A 163 2.77 -16.86 1.24
CA GLU A 163 1.49 -16.20 0.99
C GLU A 163 1.64 -14.70 0.70
N ILE A 164 2.74 -14.08 1.14
CA ILE A 164 3.08 -12.68 0.86
C ILE A 164 3.62 -12.60 -0.58
N LYS A 165 2.87 -11.91 -1.44
CA LYS A 165 3.20 -11.78 -2.86
C LYS A 165 3.52 -10.36 -3.30
N LEU A 166 3.19 -9.38 -2.46
CA LEU A 166 3.49 -7.97 -2.67
C LEU A 166 4.03 -7.42 -1.36
N ILE A 167 5.12 -6.65 -1.44
CA ILE A 167 5.67 -5.93 -0.28
C ILE A 167 5.85 -4.47 -0.69
N ASP A 168 5.24 -3.58 0.06
CA ASP A 168 5.46 -2.13 -0.03
C ASP A 168 6.14 -1.67 1.27
N PHE A 169 7.35 -1.17 1.15
CA PHE A 169 8.19 -0.79 2.29
C PHE A 169 8.67 0.63 2.18
N THR A 170 8.43 1.42 3.21
CA THR A 170 9.07 2.72 3.41
C THR A 170 9.89 2.70 4.70
N GLY A 171 11.18 3.01 4.61
CA GLY A 171 12.04 3.04 5.79
C GLY A 171 13.54 3.09 5.50
N ASN A 172 14.33 2.50 6.39
CA ASN A 172 15.78 2.54 6.28
C ASN A 172 16.33 1.63 5.17
N THR A 173 17.41 2.07 4.56
CA THR A 173 18.08 1.36 3.46
C THR A 173 18.52 -0.07 3.81
N PRO A 174 19.11 -0.37 4.99
CA PRO A 174 19.53 -1.72 5.30
C PRO A 174 18.39 -2.75 5.29
N PHE A 175 17.23 -2.42 5.85
CA PHE A 175 16.10 -3.35 5.86
C PHE A 175 15.42 -3.43 4.48
N GLY A 176 15.33 -2.32 3.74
CA GLY A 176 14.87 -2.34 2.35
C GLY A 176 15.71 -3.26 1.46
N ASN A 177 17.04 -3.15 1.54
CA ASN A 177 17.96 -4.03 0.82
C ASN A 177 17.82 -5.49 1.25
N TRP A 178 17.58 -5.72 2.54
CA TRP A 178 17.33 -7.06 3.06
C TRP A 178 16.05 -7.66 2.46
N LEU A 179 14.95 -6.90 2.39
CA LEU A 179 13.70 -7.33 1.78
C LEU A 179 13.89 -7.71 0.31
N GLU A 180 14.56 -6.87 -0.46
CA GLU A 180 14.85 -7.11 -1.88
C GLU A 180 15.69 -8.40 -2.09
N ALA A 181 16.62 -8.67 -1.19
CA ALA A 181 17.51 -9.85 -1.29
C ALA A 181 16.86 -11.16 -0.80
N ASN A 182 15.91 -11.09 0.16
CA ASN A 182 15.43 -12.29 0.86
C ASN A 182 13.97 -12.64 0.56
N CYS A 183 13.14 -11.69 0.07
CA CYS A 183 11.74 -11.94 -0.21
C CYS A 183 11.50 -12.25 -1.70
N THR A 184 12.18 -13.27 -2.22
CA THR A 184 12.16 -13.64 -3.65
C THR A 184 10.82 -14.20 -4.13
N GLN A 185 9.94 -14.61 -3.21
CA GLN A 185 8.57 -15.07 -3.49
C GLN A 185 7.59 -13.94 -3.75
N ALA A 186 7.97 -12.69 -3.41
CA ALA A 186 7.15 -11.50 -3.52
C ALA A 186 7.74 -10.48 -4.51
N GLN A 187 6.88 -9.65 -5.06
CA GLN A 187 7.32 -8.41 -5.72
C GLN A 187 7.50 -7.34 -4.64
N VAL A 188 8.73 -6.83 -4.52
CA VAL A 188 9.12 -5.90 -3.46
C VAL A 188 9.26 -4.50 -4.05
N TYR A 189 8.58 -3.55 -3.44
CA TYR A 189 8.68 -2.12 -3.71
C TYR A 189 9.26 -1.45 -2.47
N THR A 190 10.33 -0.66 -2.65
CA THR A 190 11.00 -0.01 -1.53
C THR A 190 11.14 1.49 -1.75
N GLU A 191 10.79 2.26 -0.74
CA GLU A 191 11.14 3.66 -0.59
C GLU A 191 12.16 3.76 0.55
N LYS A 192 13.43 3.88 0.17
CA LYS A 192 14.58 3.91 1.10
C LYS A 192 15.07 5.34 1.30
N ALA A 193 15.83 5.55 2.38
CA ALA A 193 16.45 6.84 2.65
C ALA A 193 17.35 7.27 1.48
N GLY A 194 17.10 8.46 0.96
CA GLY A 194 17.95 9.10 -0.03
C GLY A 194 19.08 9.89 0.63
N VAL A 195 20.10 10.19 -0.15
CA VAL A 195 21.17 11.14 0.21
C VAL A 195 21.05 12.33 -0.71
N ASN A 196 20.52 13.43 -0.18
CA ASN A 196 20.44 14.69 -0.92
C ASN A 196 21.71 15.51 -0.63
N THR A 197 22.44 15.87 -1.67
CA THR A 197 23.62 16.71 -1.55
C THR A 197 23.23 18.17 -1.73
N VAL A 198 23.53 19.00 -0.74
CA VAL A 198 23.44 20.46 -0.83
C VAL A 198 24.86 20.98 -0.98
N ILE A 199 25.14 21.63 -2.11
CA ILE A 199 26.44 22.27 -2.38
C ILE A 199 26.28 23.76 -2.16
N ILE A 200 27.00 24.29 -1.17
CA ILE A 200 27.05 25.71 -0.88
C ILE A 200 28.40 26.20 -1.33
N ASP A 201 28.43 27.04 -2.39
CA ASP A 201 29.65 27.64 -2.92
C ASP A 201 30.04 28.86 -2.09
N SER A 202 29.08 29.76 -1.85
CA SER A 202 29.28 30.91 -0.96
C SER A 202 27.98 31.34 -0.33
N THR A 203 28.02 31.95 0.85
CA THR A 203 26.88 32.57 1.51
C THR A 203 27.37 33.79 2.31
N ASP A 204 26.58 34.85 2.29
CA ASP A 204 26.81 36.07 3.07
C ASP A 204 26.13 35.97 4.46
N ASP A 205 25.24 34.97 4.67
CA ASP A 205 24.50 34.74 5.92
C ASP A 205 24.30 33.22 6.15
N TYR A 206 24.29 32.82 7.43
CA TYR A 206 24.08 31.44 7.86
C TYR A 206 22.78 31.29 8.61
#